data_764ca5e6327274d74f71163866e902fe
#
_entry.id   764ca5e6327274d74f71163866e902fe
#
_cell.length_a   1.000
_cell.length_b   1.000
_cell.length_c   1.000
_cell.angle_alpha   90.00
_cell.angle_beta   90.00
_cell.angle_gamma   90.00
#
_symmetry.space_group_name_H-M   'P 1'
#
loop_
_entity.id
_entity.type
_entity.pdbx_description
1 polymer ?
#
loop_
_entity_poly.entity_id
_entity_poly.type
_entity_poly.pdbx_seq_one_letter_code
_entity_poly.pdbx_strand_id
1 'polypeptide(L)'
;MASRSLCSDPNCLFKVDWFFFHLSARPVQIKKGGDRMISKSRSTLQIVEEQVRKWQYTTTGQKAVKPKITVVTISREPGSGGNLVAQGLAEKLGLDLFHQQVIHEMAKSANVSTRFVQTLDEKAMNVLDEWIAALVDDRHLWPDQYLQHLMRVVGIIGQHGSAVMVGRGANFIVPPEKRMRVRVIAPMAFRIKHVATTFKVPPKIARRRVVRTNSDRRAFIRKYFNADIDDPVNYDLIINTGTTGIEPAVDAIIAALGRSKDILRQAA
;
A
#
# COMPACT_ATOMS: atom_id res chain seq x y z
N MET A 1 7.31 -31.11 30.57
CA MET A 1 6.67 -31.48 29.29
C MET A 1 5.46 -30.58 29.11
N ALA A 2 5.56 -29.51 28.33
CA ALA A 2 4.47 -28.60 28.02
C ALA A 2 4.34 -28.57 26.50
N SER A 3 3.23 -29.13 26.02
CA SER A 3 2.85 -29.27 24.62
C SER A 3 2.72 -27.92 23.93
N ARG A 4 3.46 -27.71 22.84
CA ARG A 4 3.27 -26.64 21.88
C ARG A 4 2.02 -26.94 21.05
N SER A 5 0.90 -26.31 21.36
CA SER A 5 -0.22 -26.25 20.42
C SER A 5 0.13 -25.30 19.27
N LEU A 6 0.41 -25.86 18.12
CA LEU A 6 0.51 -25.15 16.84
C LEU A 6 -0.86 -24.55 16.53
N CYS A 7 -0.93 -23.23 16.45
CA CYS A 7 -2.11 -22.50 15.99
C CYS A 7 -2.31 -22.81 14.50
N SER A 8 -3.27 -23.66 14.18
CA SER A 8 -3.63 -24.10 12.82
C SER A 8 -4.61 -23.16 12.11
N ASP A 9 -4.86 -21.96 12.64
CA ASP A 9 -5.77 -20.99 12.04
C ASP A 9 -5.03 -20.04 11.09
N PRO A 10 -5.31 -20.07 9.77
CA PRO A 10 -4.72 -19.14 8.80
C PRO A 10 -4.98 -17.66 9.10
N ASN A 11 -5.97 -17.33 9.95
CA ASN A 11 -6.26 -15.98 10.41
C ASN A 11 -5.32 -15.46 11.51
N CYS A 12 -4.50 -16.31 12.11
CA CYS A 12 -3.58 -15.90 13.18
C CYS A 12 -2.46 -14.94 12.71
N LEU A 13 -2.07 -15.02 11.44
CA LEU A 13 -1.08 -14.12 10.82
C LEU A 13 -1.60 -12.68 10.64
N PHE A 14 -2.92 -12.48 10.60
CA PHE A 14 -3.56 -11.19 10.31
C PHE A 14 -3.94 -10.38 11.55
N LYS A 15 -4.13 -11.03 12.71
CA LYS A 15 -4.52 -10.35 13.95
C LYS A 15 -3.48 -9.36 14.51
N VAL A 16 -2.20 -9.53 14.14
CA VAL A 16 -1.11 -8.72 14.70
C VAL A 16 -1.02 -7.35 14.04
N ASP A 17 -1.36 -7.24 12.74
CA ASP A 17 -1.35 -5.96 12.03
C ASP A 17 -2.54 -5.05 12.42
N TRP A 18 -3.65 -5.63 12.88
CA TRP A 18 -4.83 -4.88 13.33
C TRP A 18 -4.55 -4.01 14.57
N PHE A 19 -3.75 -4.53 15.50
CA PHE A 19 -3.39 -3.81 16.72
C PHE A 19 -2.45 -2.61 16.45
N PHE A 20 -1.69 -2.65 15.34
CA PHE A 20 -0.77 -1.59 14.95
C PHE A 20 -1.46 -0.35 14.38
N PHE A 21 -2.65 -0.49 13.80
CA PHE A 21 -3.29 0.62 13.10
C PHE A 21 -4.14 1.50 14.02
N HIS A 22 -4.75 0.93 15.05
CA HIS A 22 -5.62 1.69 15.95
C HIS A 22 -4.88 2.69 16.85
N LEU A 23 -3.55 2.53 17.03
CA LEU A 23 -2.73 3.40 17.86
C LEU A 23 -1.98 4.50 17.06
N SER A 24 -1.88 4.40 15.73
CA SER A 24 -1.12 5.36 14.92
C SER A 24 -1.95 6.46 14.25
N ALA A 25 -3.27 6.44 14.41
CA ALA A 25 -4.18 7.46 13.87
C ALA A 25 -4.36 8.67 14.82
N ARG A 26 -3.27 9.15 15.46
CA ARG A 26 -3.30 10.49 16.05
C ARG A 26 -2.56 11.44 15.13
N PRO A 27 -3.24 12.50 14.62
CA PRO A 27 -2.57 13.53 13.84
C PRO A 27 -1.52 14.23 14.71
N VAL A 28 -0.34 14.46 14.14
CA VAL A 28 0.66 15.38 14.72
C VAL A 28 0.00 16.74 14.78
N GLN A 29 -0.25 17.24 15.99
CA GLN A 29 -0.83 18.58 16.21
C GLN A 29 0.22 19.63 15.87
N ILE A 30 0.05 20.31 14.76
CA ILE A 30 0.59 21.66 14.58
C ILE A 30 -0.38 22.59 15.30
N LYS A 31 0.09 23.23 16.39
CA LYS A 31 -0.68 24.22 17.13
C LYS A 31 -0.98 25.43 16.24
N LYS A 32 -2.23 25.60 15.85
CA LYS A 32 -2.87 26.90 15.64
C LYS A 32 -4.26 26.84 16.28
N GLY A 33 -4.57 27.87 17.03
CA GLY A 33 -5.66 27.94 17.98
C GLY A 33 -7.06 27.71 17.42
N GLY A 34 -7.94 27.26 18.31
CA GLY A 34 -9.38 27.31 18.19
C GLY A 34 -10.03 26.03 17.63
N ASP A 35 -10.88 25.45 18.46
CA ASP A 35 -11.86 24.39 18.23
C ASP A 35 -11.38 22.94 18.23
N ARG A 36 -11.77 22.25 19.31
CA ARG A 36 -11.74 20.80 19.45
C ARG A 36 -12.76 20.15 18.53
N MET A 37 -12.40 19.86 17.29
CA MET A 37 -13.08 18.81 16.54
C MET A 37 -12.45 17.47 16.91
N ILE A 38 -13.19 16.64 17.64
CA ILE A 38 -12.92 15.22 17.84
C ILE A 38 -13.07 14.58 16.46
N SER A 39 -11.98 14.35 15.74
CA SER A 39 -12.04 13.61 14.47
C SER A 39 -12.40 12.15 14.80
N LYS A 40 -13.66 11.77 14.62
CA LYS A 40 -14.07 10.36 14.62
C LYS A 40 -13.22 9.64 13.56
N SER A 41 -12.47 8.61 13.98
CA SER A 41 -11.74 7.77 13.05
C SER A 41 -12.76 7.15 12.08
N ARG A 42 -12.61 7.46 10.78
CA ARG A 42 -13.50 6.92 9.74
C ARG A 42 -13.35 5.39 9.70
N SER A 43 -14.49 4.69 9.62
CA SER A 43 -14.45 3.23 9.42
C SER A 43 -13.92 2.91 8.01
N THR A 44 -13.35 1.73 7.84
CA THR A 44 -12.87 1.27 6.52
C THR A 44 -14.00 1.29 5.49
N LEU A 45 -15.23 0.93 5.89
CA LEU A 45 -16.41 1.00 5.02
C LEU A 45 -16.72 2.42 4.57
N GLN A 46 -16.63 3.41 5.44
CA GLN A 46 -16.83 4.83 5.07
C GLN A 46 -15.80 5.29 4.04
N ILE A 47 -14.51 4.92 4.22
CA ILE A 47 -13.46 5.25 3.25
C ILE A 47 -13.77 4.61 1.89
N VAL A 48 -14.22 3.36 1.88
CA VAL A 48 -14.62 2.63 0.66
C VAL A 48 -15.79 3.32 -0.03
N GLU A 49 -16.85 3.66 0.71
CA GLU A 49 -18.04 4.32 0.16
C GLU A 49 -17.74 5.71 -0.42
N GLU A 50 -16.92 6.50 0.29
CA GLU A 50 -16.44 7.79 -0.20
C GLU A 50 -15.67 7.63 -1.52
N GLN A 51 -14.79 6.60 -1.60
CA GLN A 51 -13.97 6.35 -2.79
C GLN A 51 -14.81 5.89 -3.98
N VAL A 52 -15.74 4.96 -3.79
CA VAL A 52 -16.67 4.50 -4.84
C VAL A 52 -17.49 5.68 -5.37
N ARG A 53 -18.04 6.50 -4.48
CA ARG A 53 -18.80 7.70 -4.86
C ARG A 53 -17.94 8.68 -5.68
N LYS A 54 -16.70 8.96 -5.22
CA LYS A 54 -15.76 9.84 -5.94
C LYS A 54 -15.53 9.34 -7.37
N TRP A 55 -15.31 8.06 -7.58
CA TRP A 55 -15.08 7.50 -8.90
C TRP A 55 -16.32 7.52 -9.79
N GLN A 56 -17.51 7.26 -9.26
CA GLN A 56 -18.76 7.37 -10.01
C GLN A 56 -19.01 8.80 -10.54
N TYR A 57 -18.69 9.82 -9.75
CA TYR A 57 -18.81 11.22 -10.19
C TYR A 57 -17.75 11.63 -11.22
N THR A 58 -16.55 11.04 -11.18
CA THR A 58 -15.47 11.39 -12.11
C THR A 58 -15.68 10.79 -13.50
N THR A 59 -16.46 9.73 -13.62
CA THR A 59 -16.76 9.09 -14.93
C THR A 59 -17.66 9.95 -15.82
N THR A 60 -18.36 10.93 -15.27
CA THR A 60 -19.33 11.79 -15.98
C THR A 60 -18.75 13.10 -16.55
N GLY A 61 -17.46 13.43 -16.30
CA GLY A 61 -16.87 14.71 -16.72
C GLY A 61 -15.46 14.59 -17.29
N GLN A 62 -15.29 15.04 -18.52
CA GLN A 62 -14.06 15.36 -19.26
C GLN A 62 -12.91 14.34 -19.24
N LYS A 63 -12.58 13.83 -20.43
CA LYS A 63 -11.33 13.08 -20.74
C LYS A 63 -10.10 14.01 -20.61
N ALA A 64 -9.67 14.31 -19.39
CA ALA A 64 -8.33 14.82 -19.17
C ALA A 64 -7.32 13.73 -19.54
N VAL A 65 -6.31 14.04 -20.35
CA VAL A 65 -5.20 13.13 -20.65
C VAL A 65 -4.52 12.75 -19.32
N LYS A 66 -4.81 11.55 -18.83
CA LYS A 66 -4.21 11.05 -17.58
C LYS A 66 -2.72 10.81 -17.80
N PRO A 67 -1.85 11.19 -16.88
CA PRO A 67 -0.43 10.90 -16.97
C PRO A 67 -0.22 9.37 -17.02
N LYS A 68 0.79 8.90 -17.75
CA LYS A 68 1.05 7.46 -17.98
C LYS A 68 1.30 6.71 -16.66
N ILE A 69 2.09 7.27 -15.73
CA ILE A 69 2.25 6.74 -14.36
C ILE A 69 1.26 7.46 -13.45
N THR A 70 0.30 6.73 -12.92
CA THR A 70 -0.79 7.27 -12.10
C THR A 70 -0.82 6.71 -10.69
N VAL A 71 -0.02 5.67 -10.41
CA VAL A 71 0.01 4.97 -9.13
C VAL A 71 1.43 4.87 -8.58
N VAL A 72 1.61 5.20 -7.31
CA VAL A 72 2.84 4.90 -6.58
C VAL A 72 2.58 3.78 -5.59
N THR A 73 3.32 2.69 -5.73
CA THR A 73 3.26 1.56 -4.79
C THR A 73 4.42 1.63 -3.81
N ILE A 74 4.13 1.58 -2.51
CA ILE A 74 5.15 1.69 -1.46
C ILE A 74 5.27 0.39 -0.68
N SER A 75 6.35 -0.33 -0.93
CA SER A 75 6.85 -1.39 -0.06
C SER A 75 7.75 -0.77 1.02
N ARG A 76 7.68 -1.26 2.24
CA ARG A 76 8.45 -0.64 3.33
C ARG A 76 8.85 -1.65 4.39
N GLU A 77 9.98 -1.42 5.02
CA GLU A 77 10.36 -2.12 6.23
C GLU A 77 9.58 -1.59 7.45
N PRO A 78 9.29 -2.45 8.46
CA PRO A 78 8.62 -1.98 9.69
C PRO A 78 9.52 -0.97 10.42
N GLY A 79 8.98 0.20 10.75
CA GLY A 79 9.70 1.26 11.43
C GLY A 79 10.58 2.15 10.53
N SER A 80 10.63 1.94 9.21
CA SER A 80 11.35 2.82 8.28
C SER A 80 10.67 4.17 8.02
N GLY A 81 9.49 4.43 8.55
CA GLY A 81 8.75 5.65 8.22
C GLY A 81 8.04 5.65 6.86
N GLY A 82 8.03 4.51 6.14
CA GLY A 82 7.42 4.43 4.82
C GLY A 82 5.93 4.78 4.75
N ASN A 83 5.19 4.66 5.86
CA ASN A 83 3.81 5.15 5.93
C ASN A 83 3.75 6.69 5.96
N LEU A 84 4.71 7.36 6.61
CA LEU A 84 4.83 8.81 6.61
C LEU A 84 5.23 9.34 5.23
N VAL A 85 6.16 8.63 4.56
CA VAL A 85 6.52 8.93 3.16
C VAL A 85 5.29 8.81 2.25
N ALA A 86 4.49 7.75 2.41
CA ALA A 86 3.25 7.56 1.64
C ALA A 86 2.25 8.69 1.86
N GLN A 87 2.09 9.12 3.11
CA GLN A 87 1.20 10.22 3.49
C GLN A 87 1.69 11.54 2.89
N GLY A 88 2.95 11.91 3.09
CA GLY A 88 3.52 13.15 2.54
C GLY A 88 3.44 13.19 1.01
N LEU A 89 3.64 12.04 0.34
CA LEU A 89 3.50 11.94 -1.10
C LEU A 89 2.05 12.17 -1.56
N ALA A 90 1.09 11.53 -0.88
CA ALA A 90 -0.33 11.68 -1.19
C ALA A 90 -0.80 13.13 -0.98
N GLU A 91 -0.38 13.78 0.11
CA GLU A 91 -0.69 15.18 0.42
C GLU A 91 -0.09 16.15 -0.61
N LYS A 92 1.21 16.01 -0.94
CA LYS A 92 1.88 16.91 -1.90
C LYS A 92 1.36 16.78 -3.34
N LEU A 93 0.94 15.60 -3.74
CA LEU A 93 0.47 15.32 -5.11
C LEU A 93 -1.06 15.28 -5.25
N GLY A 94 -1.81 15.42 -4.16
CA GLY A 94 -3.27 15.31 -4.17
C GLY A 94 -3.77 13.91 -4.57
N LEU A 95 -3.04 12.86 -4.19
CA LEU A 95 -3.36 11.47 -4.53
C LEU A 95 -4.16 10.79 -3.42
N ASP A 96 -4.97 9.82 -3.79
CA ASP A 96 -5.68 8.98 -2.83
C ASP A 96 -4.73 7.99 -2.16
N LEU A 97 -4.78 7.90 -0.82
CA LEU A 97 -3.89 7.04 -0.04
C LEU A 97 -4.61 5.77 0.42
N PHE A 98 -4.13 4.63 -0.05
CA PHE A 98 -4.62 3.30 0.33
C PHE A 98 -3.59 2.58 1.21
N HIS A 99 -3.81 2.60 2.52
CA HIS A 99 -3.01 1.82 3.45
C HIS A 99 -3.30 0.32 3.32
N GLN A 100 -2.33 -0.51 3.70
CA GLN A 100 -2.45 -1.98 3.63
C GLN A 100 -3.71 -2.52 4.33
N GLN A 101 -4.16 -1.87 5.41
CA GLN A 101 -5.35 -2.29 6.15
C GLN A 101 -6.61 -2.09 5.32
N VAL A 102 -6.74 -0.92 4.67
CA VAL A 102 -7.87 -0.60 3.80
C VAL A 102 -7.95 -1.61 2.65
N ILE A 103 -6.83 -1.83 1.95
CA ILE A 103 -6.75 -2.81 0.86
C ILE A 103 -7.11 -4.22 1.36
N HIS A 104 -6.66 -4.61 2.56
CA HIS A 104 -6.94 -5.91 3.13
C HIS A 104 -8.43 -6.12 3.44
N GLU A 105 -9.07 -5.14 4.07
CA GLU A 105 -10.49 -5.20 4.38
C GLU A 105 -11.35 -5.22 3.11
N MET A 106 -10.96 -4.42 2.10
CA MET A 106 -11.60 -4.47 0.78
C MET A 106 -11.52 -5.86 0.15
N ALA A 107 -10.34 -6.49 0.20
CA ALA A 107 -10.13 -7.82 -0.38
C ALA A 107 -10.85 -8.94 0.40
N LYS A 108 -11.13 -8.76 1.69
CA LYS A 108 -11.90 -9.71 2.50
C LYS A 108 -13.40 -9.66 2.26
N SER A 109 -13.91 -8.52 1.83
CA SER A 109 -15.35 -8.31 1.66
C SER A 109 -15.76 -8.51 0.21
N ALA A 110 -16.47 -9.59 -0.08
CA ALA A 110 -17.02 -9.86 -1.40
C ALA A 110 -17.95 -8.72 -1.89
N ASN A 111 -18.77 -8.17 -0.98
CA ASN A 111 -19.67 -7.05 -1.31
C ASN A 111 -18.90 -5.79 -1.71
N VAL A 112 -17.80 -5.49 -1.04
CA VAL A 112 -16.93 -4.35 -1.37
C VAL A 112 -16.26 -4.60 -2.72
N SER A 113 -15.70 -5.78 -2.94
CA SER A 113 -15.10 -6.16 -4.22
C SER A 113 -16.08 -5.99 -5.39
N THR A 114 -17.34 -6.44 -5.23
CA THR A 114 -18.38 -6.28 -6.26
C THR A 114 -18.70 -4.81 -6.56
N ARG A 115 -18.81 -3.96 -5.52
CA ARG A 115 -19.03 -2.50 -5.72
C ARG A 115 -17.89 -1.83 -6.47
N PHE A 116 -16.65 -2.28 -6.24
CA PHE A 116 -15.48 -1.78 -6.97
C PHE A 116 -15.52 -2.18 -8.44
N VAL A 117 -15.87 -3.42 -8.73
CA VAL A 117 -16.06 -3.92 -10.12
C VAL A 117 -17.04 -3.02 -10.89
N GLN A 118 -18.14 -2.62 -10.27
CA GLN A 118 -19.16 -1.76 -10.89
C GLN A 118 -18.66 -0.33 -11.22
N THR A 119 -17.49 0.07 -10.77
CA THR A 119 -16.91 1.40 -11.07
C THR A 119 -16.11 1.44 -12.37
N LEU A 120 -15.84 0.29 -12.98
CA LEU A 120 -15.16 0.17 -14.27
C LEU A 120 -16.16 -0.25 -15.36
N ASP A 121 -15.90 0.21 -16.58
CA ASP A 121 -16.59 -0.29 -17.77
C ASP A 121 -16.08 -1.71 -18.16
N GLU A 122 -16.85 -2.39 -19.01
CA GLU A 122 -16.56 -3.75 -19.44
C GLU A 122 -15.18 -3.87 -20.12
N LYS A 123 -14.80 -2.87 -20.93
CA LYS A 123 -13.51 -2.86 -21.63
C LYS A 123 -12.35 -2.79 -20.64
N ALA A 124 -12.44 -1.93 -19.63
CA ALA A 124 -11.40 -1.80 -18.61
C ALA A 124 -11.32 -3.05 -17.73
N MET A 125 -12.47 -3.71 -17.47
CA MET A 125 -12.50 -4.98 -16.76
C MET A 125 -11.84 -6.11 -17.54
N ASN A 126 -12.12 -6.24 -18.83
CA ASN A 126 -11.51 -7.27 -19.68
C ASN A 126 -9.98 -7.11 -19.71
N VAL A 127 -9.47 -5.87 -19.91
CA VAL A 127 -8.03 -5.59 -19.85
C VAL A 127 -7.43 -5.93 -18.49
N LEU A 128 -8.15 -5.66 -17.39
CA LEU A 128 -7.69 -6.02 -16.05
C LEU A 128 -7.67 -7.53 -15.82
N ASP A 129 -8.70 -8.26 -16.26
CA ASP A 129 -8.77 -9.70 -16.09
C ASP A 129 -7.70 -10.42 -16.95
N GLU A 130 -7.44 -9.95 -18.18
CA GLU A 130 -6.32 -10.43 -19.01
C GLU A 130 -4.96 -10.19 -18.34
N TRP A 131 -4.75 -9.00 -17.77
CA TRP A 131 -3.53 -8.70 -17.03
C TRP A 131 -3.36 -9.59 -15.79
N ILE A 132 -4.43 -9.81 -15.01
CA ILE A 132 -4.41 -10.69 -13.84
C ILE A 132 -4.10 -12.13 -14.26
N ALA A 133 -4.70 -12.62 -15.35
CA ALA A 133 -4.42 -13.95 -15.86
C ALA A 133 -2.95 -14.09 -16.27
N ALA A 134 -2.40 -13.14 -17.02
CA ALA A 134 -0.99 -13.11 -17.38
C ALA A 134 -0.06 -13.06 -16.16
N LEU A 135 -0.39 -12.28 -15.14
CA LEU A 135 0.38 -12.21 -13.88
C LEU A 135 0.38 -13.54 -13.14
N VAL A 136 -0.74 -14.24 -13.11
CA VAL A 136 -0.88 -15.57 -12.47
C VAL A 136 -0.01 -16.60 -13.18
N ASP A 137 -0.04 -16.61 -14.50
CA ASP A 137 0.74 -17.53 -15.32
C ASP A 137 2.24 -17.26 -15.25
N ASP A 138 2.66 -16.02 -15.49
CA ASP A 138 4.07 -15.58 -15.46
C ASP A 138 4.77 -15.90 -14.13
N ARG A 139 4.06 -15.73 -13.02
CA ARG A 139 4.59 -15.99 -11.69
C ARG A 139 4.27 -17.36 -11.13
N HIS A 140 3.59 -18.20 -11.87
CA HIS A 140 3.14 -19.53 -11.42
C HIS A 140 2.40 -19.46 -10.07
N LEU A 141 1.40 -18.57 -9.99
CA LEU A 141 0.65 -18.36 -8.75
C LEU A 141 -0.52 -19.35 -8.65
N TRP A 142 -0.86 -19.70 -7.41
CA TRP A 142 -2.06 -20.47 -7.08
C TRP A 142 -2.98 -19.59 -6.24
N PRO A 143 -3.82 -18.75 -6.87
CA PRO A 143 -4.61 -17.77 -6.16
C PRO A 143 -5.75 -18.43 -5.40
N ASP A 144 -5.68 -18.36 -4.06
CA ASP A 144 -6.83 -18.58 -3.19
C ASP A 144 -7.86 -17.43 -3.36
N GLN A 145 -9.05 -17.59 -2.80
CA GLN A 145 -10.11 -16.60 -2.89
C GLN A 145 -9.66 -15.20 -2.44
N TYR A 146 -8.84 -15.13 -1.39
CA TYR A 146 -8.29 -13.86 -0.90
C TYR A 146 -7.38 -13.19 -1.93
N LEU A 147 -6.47 -13.93 -2.54
CA LEU A 147 -5.56 -13.37 -3.55
C LEU A 147 -6.32 -12.91 -4.80
N GLN A 148 -7.35 -13.65 -5.23
CA GLN A 148 -8.21 -13.23 -6.35
C GLN A 148 -8.89 -11.89 -6.07
N HIS A 149 -9.52 -11.73 -4.90
CA HIS A 149 -10.12 -10.46 -4.50
C HIS A 149 -9.09 -9.34 -4.34
N LEU A 150 -7.92 -9.64 -3.78
CA LEU A 150 -6.83 -8.68 -3.62
C LEU A 150 -6.34 -8.16 -4.97
N MET A 151 -6.11 -9.04 -5.94
CA MET A 151 -5.69 -8.66 -7.28
C MET A 151 -6.73 -7.78 -7.97
N ARG A 152 -8.00 -8.13 -7.89
CA ARG A 152 -9.08 -7.31 -8.45
C ARG A 152 -9.16 -5.94 -7.80
N VAL A 153 -9.21 -5.86 -6.47
CA VAL A 153 -9.29 -4.57 -5.75
C VAL A 153 -8.10 -3.67 -6.08
N VAL A 154 -6.88 -4.18 -6.00
CA VAL A 154 -5.66 -3.40 -6.30
C VAL A 154 -5.61 -3.02 -7.78
N GLY A 155 -6.00 -3.93 -8.67
CA GLY A 155 -6.08 -3.68 -10.10
C GLY A 155 -7.09 -2.59 -10.45
N ILE A 156 -8.28 -2.59 -9.87
CA ILE A 156 -9.32 -1.57 -10.06
C ILE A 156 -8.81 -0.20 -9.59
N ILE A 157 -8.19 -0.11 -8.39
CA ILE A 157 -7.56 1.12 -7.92
C ILE A 157 -6.49 1.57 -8.93
N GLY A 158 -5.70 0.64 -9.48
CA GLY A 158 -4.70 0.90 -10.52
C GLY A 158 -5.30 1.44 -11.82
N GLN A 159 -6.48 0.97 -12.22
CA GLN A 159 -7.19 1.47 -13.41
C GLN A 159 -7.71 2.91 -13.21
N HIS A 160 -8.27 3.22 -12.06
CA HIS A 160 -8.67 4.58 -11.73
C HIS A 160 -7.47 5.53 -11.65
N GLY A 161 -6.33 5.04 -11.13
CA GLY A 161 -5.11 5.82 -10.98
C GLY A 161 -5.18 6.86 -9.86
N SER A 162 -4.26 7.83 -9.88
CA SER A 162 -4.15 8.91 -8.88
C SER A 162 -4.08 8.41 -7.44
N ALA A 163 -3.31 7.33 -7.21
CA ALA A 163 -3.27 6.62 -5.94
C ALA A 163 -1.85 6.36 -5.41
N VAL A 164 -1.71 6.40 -4.10
CA VAL A 164 -0.57 5.84 -3.36
C VAL A 164 -1.04 4.59 -2.64
N MET A 165 -0.48 3.45 -2.97
CA MET A 165 -0.83 2.16 -2.36
C MET A 165 0.29 1.64 -1.48
N VAL A 166 -0.02 1.21 -0.25
CA VAL A 166 0.99 0.78 0.72
C VAL A 166 0.89 -0.71 1.00
N GLY A 167 1.85 -1.50 0.54
CA GLY A 167 1.99 -2.93 0.82
C GLY A 167 1.03 -3.83 0.04
N ARG A 168 0.72 -5.00 0.58
CA ARG A 168 -0.16 -6.03 0.00
C ARG A 168 0.23 -6.49 -1.41
N GLY A 169 1.50 -6.37 -1.77
CA GLY A 169 1.97 -6.79 -3.10
C GLY A 169 1.47 -5.91 -4.25
N ALA A 170 0.98 -4.69 -3.97
CA ALA A 170 0.49 -3.78 -5.00
C ALA A 170 1.54 -3.50 -6.08
N ASN A 171 2.83 -3.52 -5.72
CA ASN A 171 3.95 -3.39 -6.64
C ASN A 171 4.07 -4.54 -7.66
N PHE A 172 3.40 -5.66 -7.46
CA PHE A 172 3.32 -6.76 -8.43
C PHE A 172 2.03 -6.72 -9.24
N ILE A 173 0.92 -6.27 -8.63
CA ILE A 173 -0.42 -6.35 -9.21
C ILE A 173 -0.69 -5.22 -10.21
N VAL A 174 -0.32 -3.97 -9.87
CA VAL A 174 -0.57 -2.83 -10.78
C VAL A 174 0.26 -2.99 -12.05
N PRO A 175 -0.31 -2.78 -13.26
CA PRO A 175 0.42 -2.89 -14.52
C PRO A 175 1.66 -1.97 -14.59
N PRO A 176 2.77 -2.42 -15.22
CA PRO A 176 4.04 -1.69 -15.24
C PRO A 176 3.94 -0.25 -15.75
N GLU A 177 3.14 -0.04 -16.80
CA GLU A 177 2.98 1.26 -17.45
C GLU A 177 2.22 2.30 -16.62
N LYS A 178 1.55 1.86 -15.54
CA LYS A 178 0.75 2.72 -14.66
C LYS A 178 1.37 2.96 -13.31
N ARG A 179 2.44 2.24 -12.95
CA ARG A 179 2.99 2.26 -11.60
C ARG A 179 4.41 2.77 -11.52
N MET A 180 4.76 3.32 -10.35
CA MET A 180 6.11 3.45 -9.85
C MET A 180 6.25 2.63 -8.57
N ARG A 181 7.25 1.75 -8.50
CA ARG A 181 7.50 0.84 -7.37
C ARG A 181 8.59 1.41 -6.47
N VAL A 182 8.22 1.79 -5.26
CA VAL A 182 9.14 2.36 -4.27
C VAL A 182 9.32 1.40 -3.09
N ARG A 183 10.58 1.20 -2.67
CA ARG A 183 10.94 0.50 -1.43
C ARG A 183 11.54 1.48 -0.44
N VAL A 184 10.96 1.55 0.76
CA VAL A 184 11.46 2.38 1.86
C VAL A 184 12.11 1.49 2.91
N ILE A 185 13.40 1.67 3.11
CA ILE A 185 14.24 0.92 4.06
C ILE A 185 14.82 1.84 5.12
N ALA A 186 15.32 1.25 6.21
CA ALA A 186 16.12 1.96 7.20
C ALA A 186 16.96 0.98 8.05
N PRO A 187 18.09 1.43 8.63
CA PRO A 187 18.89 0.61 9.54
C PRO A 187 18.06 0.07 10.73
N MET A 188 18.36 -1.14 11.17
CA MET A 188 17.61 -1.82 12.24
C MET A 188 17.52 -0.97 13.52
N ALA A 189 18.59 -0.29 13.91
CA ALA A 189 18.61 0.57 15.09
C ALA A 189 17.60 1.73 14.96
N PHE A 190 17.57 2.38 13.79
CA PHE A 190 16.60 3.44 13.48
C PHE A 190 15.15 2.91 13.58
N ARG A 191 14.87 1.77 12.96
CA ARG A 191 13.55 1.14 12.95
C ARG A 191 13.06 0.78 14.36
N ILE A 192 13.95 0.23 15.19
CA ILE A 192 13.64 -0.09 16.59
C ILE A 192 13.33 1.18 17.38
N LYS A 193 14.17 2.21 17.26
CA LYS A 193 13.97 3.51 17.92
C LYS A 193 12.63 4.12 17.51
N HIS A 194 12.34 4.17 16.23
CA HIS A 194 11.07 4.71 15.71
C HIS A 194 9.86 3.94 16.27
N VAL A 195 9.87 2.60 16.22
CA VAL A 195 8.78 1.78 16.77
C VAL A 195 8.65 1.96 18.27
N ALA A 196 9.76 2.01 19.02
CA ALA A 196 9.74 2.22 20.47
C ALA A 196 9.09 3.55 20.83
N THR A 197 9.46 4.62 20.15
CA THR A 197 8.91 5.97 20.38
C THR A 197 7.44 6.06 19.97
N THR A 198 7.10 5.59 18.77
CA THR A 198 5.73 5.67 18.23
C THR A 198 4.72 4.90 19.09
N PHE A 199 5.09 3.70 19.54
CA PHE A 199 4.20 2.83 20.32
C PHE A 199 4.42 2.92 21.84
N LYS A 200 5.36 3.77 22.29
CA LYS A 200 5.70 3.93 23.71
C LYS A 200 6.02 2.59 24.39
N VAL A 201 6.81 1.76 23.73
CA VAL A 201 7.22 0.43 24.22
C VAL A 201 8.72 0.34 24.44
N PRO A 202 9.21 -0.52 25.36
CA PRO A 202 10.64 -0.74 25.54
C PRO A 202 11.33 -1.21 24.24
N PRO A 203 12.62 -0.86 24.03
CA PRO A 203 13.38 -1.25 22.83
C PRO A 203 13.39 -2.75 22.55
N LYS A 204 13.43 -3.59 23.59
CA LYS A 204 13.35 -5.07 23.47
C LYS A 204 12.03 -5.51 22.81
N ILE A 205 10.92 -4.89 23.20
CA ILE A 205 9.59 -5.18 22.62
C ILE A 205 9.50 -4.64 21.20
N ALA A 206 9.99 -3.41 20.96
CA ALA A 206 10.06 -2.82 19.63
C ALA A 206 10.86 -3.70 18.65
N ARG A 207 12.02 -4.22 19.07
CA ARG A 207 12.85 -5.14 18.27
C ARG A 207 12.07 -6.40 17.87
N ARG A 208 11.39 -7.04 18.83
CA ARG A 208 10.59 -8.25 18.54
C ARG A 208 9.49 -7.94 17.51
N ARG A 209 8.81 -6.81 17.64
CA ARG A 209 7.78 -6.36 16.68
C ARG A 209 8.36 -6.14 15.29
N VAL A 210 9.47 -5.40 15.19
CA VAL A 210 10.14 -5.14 13.90
C VAL A 210 10.53 -6.45 13.22
N VAL A 211 11.17 -7.36 13.93
CA VAL A 211 11.61 -8.65 13.37
C VAL A 211 10.41 -9.49 12.92
N ARG A 212 9.38 -9.62 13.76
CA ARG A 212 8.18 -10.41 13.45
C ARG A 212 7.45 -9.84 12.22
N THR A 213 7.14 -8.54 12.23
CA THR A 213 6.43 -7.91 11.10
C THR A 213 7.23 -8.01 9.80
N ASN A 214 8.56 -7.92 9.87
CA ASN A 214 9.41 -8.09 8.68
C ASN A 214 9.32 -9.53 8.14
N SER A 215 9.37 -10.53 9.02
CA SER A 215 9.20 -11.95 8.66
C SER A 215 7.82 -12.20 8.03
N ASP A 216 6.74 -11.68 8.65
CA ASP A 216 5.38 -11.85 8.16
C ASP A 216 5.19 -11.24 6.75
N ARG A 217 5.79 -10.07 6.50
CA ARG A 217 5.76 -9.42 5.17
C ARG A 217 6.53 -10.22 4.12
N ARG A 218 7.70 -10.75 4.46
CA ARG A 218 8.48 -11.64 3.57
C ARG A 218 7.68 -12.90 3.23
N ALA A 219 7.12 -13.55 4.25
CA ALA A 219 6.31 -14.75 4.06
C ALA A 219 5.09 -14.47 3.17
N PHE A 220 4.42 -13.33 3.36
CA PHE A 220 3.30 -12.91 2.53
C PHE A 220 3.69 -12.76 1.04
N ILE A 221 4.78 -12.04 0.76
CA ILE A 221 5.23 -11.81 -0.62
C ILE A 221 5.70 -13.12 -1.26
N ARG A 222 6.42 -13.95 -0.52
CA ARG A 222 6.85 -15.27 -1.02
C ARG A 222 5.64 -16.16 -1.33
N LYS A 223 4.67 -16.23 -0.41
CA LYS A 223 3.48 -17.09 -0.59
C LYS A 223 2.63 -16.67 -1.78
N TYR A 224 2.33 -15.37 -1.89
CA TYR A 224 1.31 -14.86 -2.82
C TYR A 224 1.87 -14.37 -4.15
N PHE A 225 3.17 -14.08 -4.24
CA PHE A 225 3.77 -13.51 -5.44
C PHE A 225 5.02 -14.25 -5.91
N ASN A 226 5.37 -15.36 -5.26
CA ASN A 226 6.56 -16.15 -5.58
C ASN A 226 7.81 -15.26 -5.76
N ALA A 227 8.02 -14.29 -4.87
CA ALA A 227 9.04 -13.26 -4.99
C ALA A 227 9.77 -13.02 -3.66
N ASP A 228 11.01 -12.54 -3.74
CA ASP A 228 11.71 -11.98 -2.57
C ASP A 228 11.38 -10.49 -2.44
N ILE A 229 10.89 -10.11 -1.26
CA ILE A 229 10.57 -8.71 -0.95
C ILE A 229 11.82 -7.82 -0.90
N ASP A 230 12.99 -8.39 -0.69
CA ASP A 230 14.25 -7.64 -0.59
C ASP A 230 15.04 -7.60 -1.90
N ASP A 231 14.59 -8.30 -2.95
CA ASP A 231 15.19 -8.22 -4.28
C ASP A 231 14.96 -6.82 -4.88
N PRO A 232 16.06 -6.07 -5.16
CA PRO A 232 15.97 -4.71 -5.69
C PRO A 232 15.30 -4.61 -7.06
N VAL A 233 15.32 -5.66 -7.88
CA VAL A 233 14.70 -5.70 -9.21
C VAL A 233 13.18 -5.52 -9.13
N ASN A 234 12.57 -5.79 -7.99
CA ASN A 234 11.15 -5.58 -7.75
C ASN A 234 10.77 -4.11 -7.54
N TYR A 235 11.72 -3.15 -7.61
CA TYR A 235 11.52 -1.75 -7.31
C TYR A 235 12.21 -0.84 -8.31
N ASP A 236 11.58 0.31 -8.60
CA ASP A 236 12.13 1.34 -9.48
C ASP A 236 12.97 2.35 -8.68
N LEU A 237 12.69 2.45 -7.36
CA LEU A 237 13.41 3.33 -6.45
C LEU A 237 13.47 2.70 -5.05
N ILE A 238 14.67 2.69 -4.46
CA ILE A 238 14.89 2.26 -3.07
C ILE A 238 15.46 3.43 -2.28
N ILE A 239 14.80 3.81 -1.19
CA ILE A 239 15.20 4.96 -0.36
C ILE A 239 15.45 4.52 1.08
N ASN A 240 16.60 4.94 1.62
CA ASN A 240 16.97 4.72 3.01
C ASN A 240 16.65 5.95 3.85
N THR A 241 15.48 5.95 4.49
CA THR A 241 15.02 7.06 5.35
C THR A 241 15.81 7.23 6.64
N GLY A 242 16.63 6.26 7.02
CA GLY A 242 17.56 6.40 8.14
C GLY A 242 18.67 7.42 7.88
N THR A 243 18.96 7.69 6.61
CA THR A 243 19.96 8.67 6.17
C THR A 243 19.34 9.90 5.51
N THR A 244 18.33 9.69 4.65
CA THR A 244 17.71 10.80 3.90
C THR A 244 16.65 11.57 4.71
N GLY A 245 16.01 10.93 5.69
CA GLY A 245 14.82 11.48 6.35
C GLY A 245 13.53 11.27 5.53
N ILE A 246 12.40 11.73 6.06
CA ILE A 246 11.06 11.51 5.45
C ILE A 246 10.81 12.51 4.31
N GLU A 247 10.93 13.83 4.58
CA GLU A 247 10.64 14.87 3.59
C GLU A 247 11.53 14.77 2.35
N PRO A 248 12.86 14.65 2.45
CA PRO A 248 13.70 14.46 1.25
C PRO A 248 13.40 13.16 0.51
N ALA A 249 12.93 12.10 1.19
CA ALA A 249 12.49 10.88 0.54
C ALA A 249 11.24 11.12 -0.31
N VAL A 250 10.27 11.90 0.18
CA VAL A 250 9.09 12.31 -0.58
C VAL A 250 9.50 13.11 -1.82
N ASP A 251 10.37 14.09 -1.67
CA ASP A 251 10.83 14.95 -2.78
C ASP A 251 11.58 14.15 -3.85
N ALA A 252 12.41 13.18 -3.45
CA ALA A 252 13.09 12.27 -4.36
C ALA A 252 12.11 11.42 -5.19
N ILE A 253 11.04 10.92 -4.57
CA ILE A 253 10.00 10.16 -5.29
C ILE A 253 9.28 11.07 -6.29
N ILE A 254 8.93 12.30 -5.90
CA ILE A 254 8.28 13.28 -6.78
C ILE A 254 9.17 13.60 -7.98
N ALA A 255 10.46 13.85 -7.75
CA ALA A 255 11.43 14.11 -8.81
C ALA A 255 11.57 12.92 -9.79
N ALA A 256 11.60 11.69 -9.26
CA ALA A 256 11.66 10.48 -10.07
C ALA A 256 10.39 10.28 -10.92
N LEU A 257 9.20 10.58 -10.36
CA LEU A 257 7.92 10.55 -11.11
C LEU A 257 7.91 11.57 -12.26
N GLY A 258 8.46 12.76 -12.08
CA GLY A 258 8.57 13.78 -13.13
C GLY A 258 9.44 13.28 -14.30
N ARG A 259 10.63 12.76 -14.01
CA ARG A 259 11.55 12.22 -15.02
C ARG A 259 11.01 10.99 -15.75
N SER A 260 10.33 10.10 -15.07
CA SER A 260 9.70 8.93 -15.70
C SER A 260 8.66 9.33 -16.74
N LYS A 261 7.95 10.45 -16.56
CA LYS A 261 7.03 11.00 -17.56
C LYS A 261 7.76 11.49 -18.81
N ASP A 262 8.93 12.08 -18.66
CA ASP A 262 9.71 12.63 -19.77
C ASP A 262 10.39 11.53 -20.59
N ILE A 263 10.98 10.51 -19.96
CA ILE A 263 11.58 9.35 -20.61
C ILE A 263 10.52 8.60 -21.46
N LEU A 264 9.32 8.42 -20.93
CA LEU A 264 8.25 7.74 -21.64
C LEU A 264 7.63 8.56 -22.77
N ARG A 265 7.79 9.91 -22.77
CA ARG A 265 7.41 10.77 -23.89
C ARG A 265 8.44 10.73 -25.01
N GLN A 266 9.72 10.52 -24.71
CA GLN A 266 10.78 10.42 -25.72
C GLN A 266 10.84 9.06 -26.39
N ALA A 267 10.27 8.00 -25.77
CA ALA A 267 10.24 6.63 -26.32
C ALA A 267 8.96 6.31 -27.10
N ALA A 268 8.03 7.24 -27.22
CA ALA A 268 6.79 7.14 -28.01
C ALA A 268 6.84 8.00 -29.26
#